data_807fe05d49dd36f7c59855e656d4ed6d
#
_entry.id   807fe05d49dd36f7c59855e656d4ed6d
#
_cell.length_a   1.000
_cell.length_b   1.000
_cell.length_c   1.000
_cell.angle_alpha   90.00
_cell.angle_beta   90.00
_cell.angle_gamma   90.00
#
_symmetry.space_group_name_H-M   'P 1'
#
loop_
_entity.id
_entity.type
_entity.pdbx_description
1 polymer ?
#
loop_
_entity_poly.entity_id
_entity_poly.type
_entity_poly.pdbx_seq_one_letter_code
_entity_poly.pdbx_strand_id
1 'polypeptide(L)'
;MAYPVLFVHGMGFHDSKIINYWGRAPKLFEKLGHTVYYGWQDSNGSYYTNGQAIAERIAQIVEETGCGKVNIVAHSKGGLDARYAISTLGMGKYVASLTTLSTPHNGSLTIDRIMKLPKFLLKAGSKLTDLWFKILGDKQPDTYSVIKCFSTEEAKRFNHENPDFPAVRYRSYAFVMREPWSDMFLWFSNMVVNHFEGENDGFLAPRAVKWGEFMGIKRSACRRGISHCDEVDMRRMKFCKKSSKGVSDILEVYREIADDLI
;
A
#
# COMPACT_ATOMS: atom_id res chain seq x y z
N MET A 1 15.67 18.31 12.53
CA MET A 1 14.40 18.38 11.78
C MET A 1 13.97 16.96 11.52
N ALA A 2 12.66 16.66 11.61
CA ALA A 2 12.14 15.34 11.23
C ALA A 2 12.36 15.12 9.72
N TYR A 3 12.63 13.88 9.31
CA TYR A 3 12.77 13.55 7.90
C TYR A 3 11.44 13.74 7.16
N PRO A 4 11.44 14.22 5.90
CA PRO A 4 10.23 14.34 5.11
C PRO A 4 9.55 12.99 4.89
N VAL A 5 8.26 13.01 4.61
CA VAL A 5 7.42 11.82 4.43
C VAL A 5 7.07 11.66 2.96
N LEU A 6 7.45 10.53 2.37
CA LEU A 6 7.10 10.14 1.03
C LEU A 6 5.91 9.17 1.07
N PHE A 7 4.78 9.57 0.51
CA PHE A 7 3.61 8.74 0.32
C PHE A 7 3.70 7.96 -1.00
N VAL A 8 3.57 6.62 -0.93
CA VAL A 8 3.67 5.71 -2.08
C VAL A 8 2.37 4.94 -2.23
N HIS A 9 1.54 5.34 -3.22
CA HIS A 9 0.21 4.77 -3.42
C HIS A 9 0.22 3.32 -3.92
N GLY A 10 -0.92 2.65 -3.80
CA GLY A 10 -1.15 1.32 -4.33
C GLY A 10 -1.64 1.31 -5.78
N MET A 11 -2.22 0.18 -6.17
CA MET A 11 -2.83 -0.02 -7.48
C MET A 11 -4.17 0.72 -7.61
N GLY A 12 -4.54 1.10 -8.83
CA GLY A 12 -5.89 1.56 -9.21
C GLY A 12 -6.07 3.06 -9.35
N PHE A 13 -5.31 3.87 -8.65
CA PHE A 13 -5.41 5.34 -8.70
C PHE A 13 -4.02 5.97 -8.68
N HIS A 14 -3.91 7.17 -9.25
CA HIS A 14 -2.70 7.96 -9.25
C HIS A 14 -2.68 9.03 -8.15
N ASP A 15 -1.49 9.45 -7.77
CA ASP A 15 -1.31 10.75 -7.14
C ASP A 15 -1.75 11.83 -8.14
N SER A 16 -2.66 12.70 -7.72
CA SER A 16 -3.20 13.76 -8.55
C SER A 16 -3.27 15.05 -7.74
N LYS A 17 -2.99 16.17 -8.41
CA LYS A 17 -3.18 17.50 -7.80
C LYS A 17 -4.65 17.82 -7.51
N ILE A 18 -5.58 17.16 -8.20
CA ILE A 18 -7.02 17.42 -8.08
C ILE A 18 -7.68 16.40 -7.13
N ILE A 19 -7.39 15.10 -7.32
CA ILE A 19 -7.94 14.01 -6.50
C ILE A 19 -6.77 13.33 -5.79
N ASN A 20 -6.62 13.64 -4.51
CA ASN A 20 -5.59 13.05 -3.68
C ASN A 20 -5.97 11.60 -3.33
N TYR A 21 -5.10 10.64 -3.65
CA TYR A 21 -5.22 9.24 -3.29
C TYR A 21 -5.42 9.03 -1.77
N TRP A 22 -4.70 9.80 -0.96
CA TRP A 22 -4.57 9.63 0.48
C TRP A 22 -5.61 10.40 1.33
N GLY A 23 -6.65 10.93 0.68
CA GLY A 23 -7.72 11.65 1.35
C GLY A 23 -7.21 12.81 2.24
N ARG A 24 -7.52 12.74 3.55
CA ARG A 24 -7.15 13.77 4.54
C ARG A 24 -5.77 13.52 5.19
N ALA A 25 -5.14 12.35 4.97
CA ALA A 25 -3.93 11.95 5.66
C ALA A 25 -2.75 12.90 5.42
N PRO A 26 -2.41 13.34 4.19
CA PRO A 26 -1.30 14.28 3.98
C PRO A 26 -1.45 15.59 4.74
N LYS A 27 -2.67 16.16 4.74
CA LYS A 27 -2.96 17.38 5.51
C LYS A 27 -2.82 17.18 7.02
N LEU A 28 -3.04 15.98 7.53
CA LEU A 28 -2.78 15.66 8.93
C LEU A 28 -1.27 15.71 9.20
N PHE A 29 -0.44 15.10 8.35
CA PHE A 29 1.01 15.11 8.49
C PHE A 29 1.58 16.55 8.43
N GLU A 30 1.11 17.35 7.47
CA GLU A 30 1.49 18.77 7.37
C GLU A 30 1.14 19.56 8.65
N LYS A 31 -0.06 19.33 9.24
CA LYS A 31 -0.47 19.94 10.51
C LYS A 31 0.37 19.48 11.71
N LEU A 32 0.97 18.30 11.64
CA LEU A 32 1.89 17.78 12.64
C LEU A 32 3.35 18.22 12.41
N GLY A 33 3.60 19.06 11.40
CA GLY A 33 4.91 19.65 11.11
C GLY A 33 5.78 18.83 10.15
N HIS A 34 5.24 17.80 9.50
CA HIS A 34 5.98 17.03 8.50
C HIS A 34 5.87 17.64 7.10
N THR A 35 6.97 17.64 6.36
CA THR A 35 6.95 17.93 4.92
C THR A 35 6.55 16.67 4.15
N VAL A 36 5.54 16.78 3.27
CA VAL A 36 4.95 15.66 2.55
C VAL A 36 5.32 15.68 1.07
N TYR A 37 5.70 14.52 0.56
CA TYR A 37 5.96 14.25 -0.86
C TYR A 37 5.15 13.05 -1.34
N TYR A 38 5.01 12.92 -2.66
CA TYR A 38 4.30 11.82 -3.34
C TYR A 38 5.22 11.10 -4.32
N GLY A 39 4.96 9.80 -4.49
CA GLY A 39 5.79 8.92 -5.31
C GLY A 39 5.65 9.14 -6.81
N TRP A 40 4.44 9.52 -7.29
CA TRP A 40 4.12 9.76 -8.70
C TRP A 40 4.41 8.57 -9.63
N GLN A 41 4.51 7.36 -9.09
CA GLN A 41 4.67 6.14 -9.87
C GLN A 41 3.37 5.77 -10.61
N ASP A 42 3.47 4.85 -11.58
CA ASP A 42 2.30 4.31 -12.27
C ASP A 42 1.41 3.52 -11.29
N SER A 43 0.08 3.61 -11.43
CA SER A 43 -0.84 2.90 -10.55
C SER A 43 -0.82 1.39 -10.78
N ASN A 44 -0.57 0.97 -12.01
CA ASN A 44 -0.56 -0.43 -12.42
C ASN A 44 0.76 -0.87 -13.09
N GLY A 45 1.85 -0.15 -12.85
CA GLY A 45 3.19 -0.54 -13.25
C GLY A 45 3.74 -1.69 -12.40
N SER A 46 4.68 -2.47 -12.94
CA SER A 46 5.38 -3.51 -12.19
C SER A 46 6.20 -2.90 -11.04
N TYR A 47 6.55 -3.70 -10.02
CA TYR A 47 7.43 -3.20 -8.95
C TYR A 47 8.85 -2.87 -9.47
N TYR A 48 9.26 -3.40 -10.62
CA TYR A 48 10.51 -3.03 -11.27
C TYR A 48 10.49 -1.59 -11.77
N THR A 49 9.46 -1.24 -12.57
CA THR A 49 9.32 0.10 -13.14
C THR A 49 8.97 1.14 -12.08
N ASN A 50 8.05 0.81 -11.19
CA ASN A 50 7.64 1.70 -10.11
C ASN A 50 8.73 1.90 -9.05
N GLY A 51 9.46 0.82 -8.71
CA GLY A 51 10.59 0.94 -7.79
C GLY A 51 11.68 1.86 -8.32
N GLN A 52 11.93 1.84 -9.64
CA GLN A 52 12.84 2.80 -10.28
C GLN A 52 12.36 4.25 -10.12
N ALA A 53 11.08 4.52 -10.40
CA ALA A 53 10.49 5.84 -10.23
C ALA A 53 10.56 6.32 -8.75
N ILE A 54 10.32 5.42 -7.80
CA ILE A 54 10.43 5.73 -6.37
C ILE A 54 11.89 5.99 -5.96
N ALA A 55 12.85 5.22 -6.49
CA ALA A 55 14.27 5.46 -6.23
C ALA A 55 14.72 6.83 -6.71
N GLU A 56 14.31 7.22 -7.93
CA GLU A 56 14.57 8.55 -8.49
C GLU A 56 13.91 9.65 -7.63
N ARG A 57 12.67 9.40 -7.17
CA ARG A 57 11.95 10.36 -6.31
C ARG A 57 12.61 10.54 -4.95
N ILE A 58 13.11 9.46 -4.31
CA ILE A 58 13.87 9.54 -3.05
C ILE A 58 15.14 10.37 -3.27
N ALA A 59 15.91 10.08 -4.33
CA ALA A 59 17.13 10.82 -4.64
C ALA A 59 16.86 12.32 -4.83
N GLN A 60 15.81 12.65 -5.59
CA GLN A 60 15.39 14.02 -5.81
C GLN A 60 15.02 14.75 -4.50
N ILE A 61 14.24 14.11 -3.63
CA ILE A 61 13.85 14.71 -2.33
C ILE A 61 15.07 14.97 -1.45
N VAL A 62 15.99 14.01 -1.39
CA VAL A 62 17.21 14.14 -0.59
C VAL A 62 18.10 15.27 -1.12
N GLU A 63 18.23 15.39 -2.44
CA GLU A 63 19.00 16.46 -3.09
C GLU A 63 18.36 17.84 -2.87
N GLU A 64 17.06 17.97 -3.11
CA GLU A 64 16.32 19.24 -2.99
C GLU A 64 16.27 19.75 -1.54
N THR A 65 16.20 18.86 -0.57
CA THR A 65 15.98 19.23 0.85
C THR A 65 17.24 19.18 1.71
N GLY A 66 18.26 18.45 1.27
CA GLY A 66 19.44 18.15 2.08
C GLY A 66 19.17 17.32 3.33
N CYS A 67 17.97 16.67 3.42
CA CYS A 67 17.51 15.98 4.62
C CYS A 67 18.26 14.68 4.97
N GLY A 68 19.05 14.17 4.09
CA GLY A 68 19.81 12.92 4.24
C GLY A 68 18.95 11.65 4.13
N LYS A 69 17.72 11.65 4.66
CA LYS A 69 16.79 10.50 4.62
C LYS A 69 15.35 10.93 4.46
N VAL A 70 14.49 9.98 4.09
CA VAL A 70 13.03 10.12 4.06
C VAL A 70 12.36 9.03 4.91
N ASN A 71 11.17 9.31 5.43
CA ASN A 71 10.24 8.28 5.91
C ASN A 71 9.27 7.93 4.79
N ILE A 72 8.94 6.65 4.61
CA ILE A 72 8.00 6.21 3.58
C ILE A 72 6.73 5.67 4.23
N VAL A 73 5.57 6.15 3.78
CA VAL A 73 4.25 5.57 4.09
C VAL A 73 3.68 5.02 2.80
N ALA A 74 3.53 3.70 2.73
CA ALA A 74 3.12 3.01 1.52
C ALA A 74 1.83 2.21 1.73
N HIS A 75 0.98 2.15 0.71
CA HIS A 75 -0.26 1.38 0.74
C HIS A 75 -0.24 0.27 -0.31
N SER A 76 -0.75 -0.91 0.07
CA SER A 76 -0.97 -2.02 -0.87
C SER A 76 0.30 -2.35 -1.69
N LYS A 77 0.19 -2.46 -3.01
CA LYS A 77 1.31 -2.69 -3.93
C LYS A 77 2.49 -1.72 -3.72
N GLY A 78 2.22 -0.46 -3.36
CA GLY A 78 3.24 0.57 -3.15
C GLY A 78 4.32 0.17 -2.12
N GLY A 79 3.98 -0.67 -1.15
CA GLY A 79 4.96 -1.21 -0.21
C GLY A 79 5.97 -2.17 -0.84
N LEU A 80 5.56 -2.95 -1.87
CA LEU A 80 6.49 -3.78 -2.65
C LEU A 80 7.39 -2.91 -3.54
N ASP A 81 6.80 -1.90 -4.19
CA ASP A 81 7.54 -0.93 -5.01
C ASP A 81 8.63 -0.23 -4.18
N ALA A 82 8.28 0.24 -2.98
CA ALA A 82 9.22 0.86 -2.04
C ALA A 82 10.30 -0.12 -1.54
N ARG A 83 9.96 -1.37 -1.21
CA ARG A 83 10.93 -2.37 -0.79
C ARG A 83 11.94 -2.69 -1.89
N TYR A 84 11.50 -2.78 -3.14
CA TYR A 84 12.39 -2.97 -4.29
C TYR A 84 13.37 -1.79 -4.44
N ALA A 85 12.89 -0.55 -4.32
CA ALA A 85 13.74 0.64 -4.33
C ALA A 85 14.77 0.64 -3.19
N ILE A 86 14.35 0.29 -1.97
CA ILE A 86 15.19 0.26 -0.78
C ILE A 86 16.29 -0.80 -0.90
N SER A 87 15.91 -2.03 -1.24
CA SER A 87 16.80 -3.19 -1.25
C SER A 87 17.63 -3.24 -2.53
N THR A 88 16.98 -3.55 -3.65
CA THR A 88 17.67 -3.84 -4.92
C THR A 88 18.27 -2.60 -5.56
N LEU A 89 17.62 -1.45 -5.50
CA LEU A 89 18.13 -0.20 -6.09
C LEU A 89 19.01 0.62 -5.10
N GLY A 90 19.27 0.09 -3.91
CA GLY A 90 20.25 0.65 -2.97
C GLY A 90 19.82 1.94 -2.29
N MET A 91 18.50 2.27 -2.28
CA MET A 91 18.00 3.48 -1.63
C MET A 91 17.95 3.38 -0.11
N GLY A 92 18.22 2.21 0.49
CA GLY A 92 18.16 2.00 1.94
C GLY A 92 18.98 2.99 2.77
N LYS A 93 20.11 3.50 2.25
CA LYS A 93 20.90 4.54 2.92
C LYS A 93 20.17 5.89 3.04
N TYR A 94 19.18 6.14 2.19
CA TYR A 94 18.38 7.36 2.18
C TYR A 94 16.99 7.19 2.78
N VAL A 95 16.68 6.03 3.37
CA VAL A 95 15.40 5.77 4.02
C VAL A 95 15.60 5.55 5.51
N ALA A 96 14.82 6.21 6.34
CA ALA A 96 14.80 6.04 7.78
C ALA A 96 13.80 4.94 8.19
N SER A 97 12.59 5.00 7.63
CA SER A 97 11.55 4.01 7.90
C SER A 97 10.65 3.74 6.68
N LEU A 98 10.11 2.52 6.62
CA LEU A 98 9.03 2.14 5.72
C LEU A 98 7.86 1.61 6.56
N THR A 99 6.75 2.36 6.54
CA THR A 99 5.48 1.94 7.14
C THR A 99 4.50 1.55 6.04
N THR A 100 3.99 0.33 6.09
CA THR A 100 3.08 -0.21 5.08
C THR A 100 1.68 -0.45 5.64
N LEU A 101 0.66 -0.09 4.86
CA LEU A 101 -0.75 -0.37 5.12
C LEU A 101 -1.20 -1.41 4.09
N SER A 102 -1.65 -2.56 4.55
CA SER A 102 -2.13 -3.70 3.71
C SER A 102 -1.28 -3.99 2.47
N THR A 103 0.04 -4.08 2.64
CA THR A 103 0.95 -4.53 1.57
C THR A 103 1.04 -6.06 1.57
N PRO A 104 0.90 -6.74 0.42
CA PRO A 104 0.90 -8.21 0.35
C PRO A 104 2.32 -8.81 0.43
N HIS A 105 3.03 -8.58 1.55
CA HIS A 105 4.41 -9.03 1.75
C HIS A 105 4.60 -10.55 1.68
N ASN A 106 3.55 -11.32 2.06
CA ASN A 106 3.59 -12.78 2.07
C ASN A 106 2.71 -13.41 0.99
N GLY A 107 2.16 -12.59 0.08
CA GLY A 107 1.25 -13.04 -0.96
C GLY A 107 -0.11 -13.50 -0.44
N SER A 108 -1.04 -13.76 -1.36
CA SER A 108 -2.42 -14.14 -1.10
C SER A 108 -2.72 -15.52 -1.66
N LEU A 109 -3.32 -16.40 -0.86
CA LEU A 109 -3.79 -17.72 -1.30
C LEU A 109 -4.93 -17.59 -2.30
N THR A 110 -5.71 -16.52 -2.21
CA THR A 110 -6.76 -16.22 -3.19
C THR A 110 -6.15 -15.96 -4.57
N ILE A 111 -5.06 -15.20 -4.62
CA ILE A 111 -4.31 -14.98 -5.88
C ILE A 111 -3.71 -16.29 -6.40
N ASP A 112 -3.20 -17.18 -5.54
CA ASP A 112 -2.71 -18.50 -5.96
C ASP A 112 -3.81 -19.32 -6.65
N ARG A 113 -5.08 -19.19 -6.22
CA ARG A 113 -6.22 -19.82 -6.87
C ARG A 113 -6.54 -19.17 -8.22
N ILE A 114 -6.53 -17.84 -8.29
CA ILE A 114 -6.75 -17.10 -9.54
C ILE A 114 -5.66 -17.45 -10.57
N MET A 115 -4.41 -17.55 -10.15
CA MET A 115 -3.29 -17.92 -11.05
C MET A 115 -3.35 -19.34 -11.61
N LYS A 116 -4.22 -20.21 -11.08
CA LYS A 116 -4.51 -21.54 -11.66
C LYS A 116 -5.44 -21.49 -12.88
N LEU A 117 -6.10 -20.36 -13.12
CA LEU A 117 -6.91 -20.19 -14.34
C LEU A 117 -6.03 -20.26 -15.60
N PRO A 118 -6.60 -20.61 -16.76
CA PRO A 118 -5.86 -20.68 -18.01
C PRO A 118 -5.10 -19.37 -18.30
N LYS A 119 -3.79 -19.45 -18.50
CA LYS A 119 -2.90 -18.28 -18.68
C LYS A 119 -3.37 -17.33 -19.79
N PHE A 120 -4.00 -17.87 -20.85
CA PHE A 120 -4.47 -17.04 -21.95
C PHE A 120 -5.62 -16.11 -21.53
N LEU A 121 -6.52 -16.58 -20.62
CA LEU A 121 -7.61 -15.76 -20.08
C LEU A 121 -7.08 -14.66 -19.17
N LEU A 122 -6.14 -15.01 -18.29
CA LEU A 122 -5.50 -14.03 -17.40
C LEU A 122 -4.78 -12.95 -18.21
N LYS A 123 -4.00 -13.34 -19.22
CA LYS A 123 -3.30 -12.40 -20.09
C LYS A 123 -4.23 -11.52 -20.93
N ALA A 124 -5.33 -12.09 -21.44
CA ALA A 124 -6.31 -11.33 -22.22
C ALA A 124 -7.01 -10.27 -21.33
N GLY A 125 -7.46 -10.67 -20.14
CA GLY A 125 -8.05 -9.74 -19.17
C GLY A 125 -7.06 -8.65 -18.72
N SER A 126 -5.80 -9.04 -18.46
CA SER A 126 -4.76 -8.08 -18.08
C SER A 126 -4.49 -7.05 -19.17
N LYS A 127 -4.41 -7.46 -20.44
CA LYS A 127 -4.20 -6.51 -21.55
C LYS A 127 -5.34 -5.48 -21.68
N LEU A 128 -6.58 -5.89 -21.44
CA LEU A 128 -7.72 -4.95 -21.44
C LEU A 128 -7.60 -3.95 -20.29
N THR A 129 -7.20 -4.43 -19.12
CA THR A 129 -6.93 -3.59 -17.95
C THR A 129 -5.75 -2.64 -18.19
N ASP A 130 -4.67 -3.12 -18.81
CA ASP A 130 -3.51 -2.28 -19.16
C ASP A 130 -3.87 -1.16 -20.12
N LEU A 131 -4.73 -1.45 -21.14
CA LEU A 131 -5.22 -0.42 -22.03
C LEU A 131 -6.02 0.65 -21.27
N TRP A 132 -6.86 0.24 -20.32
CA TRP A 132 -7.62 1.16 -19.48
C TRP A 132 -6.70 2.05 -18.64
N PHE A 133 -5.71 1.48 -17.94
CA PHE A 133 -4.76 2.24 -17.13
C PHE A 133 -3.87 3.16 -17.97
N LYS A 134 -3.53 2.76 -19.19
CA LYS A 134 -2.81 3.62 -20.12
C LYS A 134 -3.62 4.85 -20.50
N ILE A 135 -4.93 4.70 -20.72
CA ILE A 135 -5.85 5.83 -20.96
C ILE A 135 -5.92 6.73 -19.72
N LEU A 136 -5.85 6.16 -18.51
CA LEU A 136 -5.86 6.91 -17.25
C LEU A 136 -4.52 7.58 -16.91
N GLY A 137 -3.46 7.36 -17.70
CA GLY A 137 -2.18 8.06 -17.56
C GLY A 137 -0.98 7.23 -17.12
N ASP A 138 -1.13 5.91 -16.91
CA ASP A 138 0.01 5.02 -16.66
C ASP A 138 0.93 4.98 -17.88
N LYS A 139 2.24 5.05 -17.65
CA LYS A 139 3.24 4.98 -18.71
C LYS A 139 3.50 3.54 -19.15
N GLN A 140 3.60 2.62 -18.20
CA GLN A 140 3.96 1.23 -18.39
C GLN A 140 3.10 0.28 -17.54
N PRO A 141 1.76 0.23 -17.75
CA PRO A 141 0.91 -0.67 -17.01
C PRO A 141 1.22 -2.13 -17.36
N ASP A 142 1.26 -3.01 -16.35
CA ASP A 142 1.52 -4.45 -16.47
C ASP A 142 0.70 -5.22 -15.45
N THR A 143 -0.61 -5.26 -15.65
CA THR A 143 -1.58 -5.90 -14.75
C THR A 143 -1.24 -7.37 -14.49
N TYR A 144 -0.77 -8.10 -15.50
CA TYR A 144 -0.45 -9.52 -15.32
C TYR A 144 0.70 -9.71 -14.33
N SER A 145 1.78 -8.97 -14.49
CA SER A 145 2.93 -9.03 -13.56
C SER A 145 2.56 -8.55 -12.17
N VAL A 146 1.71 -7.51 -12.06
CA VAL A 146 1.21 -7.00 -10.79
C VAL A 146 0.39 -8.05 -10.06
N ILE A 147 -0.59 -8.68 -10.71
CA ILE A 147 -1.40 -9.75 -10.07
C ILE A 147 -0.50 -10.93 -9.71
N LYS A 148 0.42 -11.32 -10.59
CA LYS A 148 1.34 -12.44 -10.35
C LYS A 148 2.22 -12.19 -9.13
N CYS A 149 2.73 -10.96 -8.92
CA CYS A 149 3.60 -10.65 -7.77
C CYS A 149 2.87 -10.80 -6.41
N PHE A 150 1.54 -10.83 -6.40
CA PHE A 150 0.75 -11.07 -5.20
C PHE A 150 0.53 -12.56 -4.88
N SER A 151 1.02 -13.50 -5.70
CA SER A 151 1.00 -14.93 -5.35
C SER A 151 1.99 -15.24 -4.23
N THR A 152 1.74 -16.31 -3.47
CA THR A 152 2.63 -16.69 -2.36
C THR A 152 4.01 -17.14 -2.84
N GLU A 153 4.10 -17.74 -4.03
CA GLU A 153 5.36 -18.15 -4.65
C GLU A 153 6.22 -16.93 -5.02
N GLU A 154 5.62 -15.97 -5.74
CA GLU A 154 6.33 -14.75 -6.13
C GLU A 154 6.69 -13.88 -4.93
N ALA A 155 5.83 -13.82 -3.90
CA ALA A 155 6.15 -13.11 -2.67
C ALA A 155 7.36 -13.71 -1.94
N LYS A 156 7.49 -15.05 -1.90
CA LYS A 156 8.67 -15.72 -1.34
C LYS A 156 9.93 -15.37 -2.14
N ARG A 157 9.83 -15.42 -3.48
CA ARG A 157 10.94 -15.03 -4.37
C ARG A 157 11.32 -13.58 -4.14
N PHE A 158 10.35 -12.67 -4.17
CA PHE A 158 10.56 -11.25 -3.92
C PHE A 158 11.26 -10.99 -2.57
N ASN A 159 10.83 -11.66 -1.50
CA ASN A 159 11.41 -11.50 -0.18
C ASN A 159 12.87 -11.99 -0.10
N HIS A 160 13.20 -13.05 -0.84
CA HIS A 160 14.57 -13.56 -0.94
C HIS A 160 15.48 -12.62 -1.73
N GLU A 161 14.97 -12.08 -2.84
CA GLU A 161 15.72 -11.18 -3.73
C GLU A 161 15.85 -9.76 -3.17
N ASN A 162 14.90 -9.36 -2.29
CA ASN A 162 14.84 -8.02 -1.71
C ASN A 162 14.82 -8.09 -0.17
N PRO A 163 15.95 -8.47 0.46
CA PRO A 163 16.05 -8.50 1.92
C PRO A 163 15.93 -7.10 2.51
N ASP A 164 15.50 -7.03 3.76
CA ASP A 164 15.38 -5.76 4.47
C ASP A 164 16.77 -5.11 4.66
N PHE A 165 16.85 -3.81 4.41
CA PHE A 165 18.07 -3.05 4.64
C PHE A 165 18.20 -2.77 6.16
N PRO A 166 19.32 -3.16 6.80
CA PRO A 166 19.43 -3.19 8.27
C PRO A 166 19.20 -1.84 8.98
N ALA A 167 19.47 -0.73 8.30
CA ALA A 167 19.32 0.61 8.87
C ALA A 167 17.94 1.23 8.63
N VAL A 168 17.01 0.50 8.04
CA VAL A 168 15.63 0.94 7.80
C VAL A 168 14.70 0.26 8.80
N ARG A 169 13.85 1.03 9.48
CA ARG A 169 12.79 0.48 10.35
C ARG A 169 11.57 0.11 9.51
N TYR A 170 11.19 -1.17 9.51
CA TYR A 170 10.02 -1.67 8.76
C TYR A 170 8.84 -1.89 9.68
N ARG A 171 7.67 -1.36 9.31
CA ARG A 171 6.41 -1.56 10.03
C ARG A 171 5.27 -1.91 9.09
N SER A 172 4.33 -2.72 9.56
CA SER A 172 3.16 -3.10 8.80
C SER A 172 1.87 -3.05 9.61
N TYR A 173 0.81 -2.57 8.98
CA TYR A 173 -0.55 -2.47 9.51
C TYR A 173 -1.49 -3.32 8.67
N ALA A 174 -2.31 -4.15 9.33
CA ALA A 174 -3.40 -4.87 8.68
C ALA A 174 -4.75 -4.30 9.10
N PHE A 175 -5.73 -4.45 8.22
CA PHE A 175 -7.10 -3.99 8.46
C PHE A 175 -8.09 -5.09 8.10
N VAL A 176 -9.33 -4.98 8.59
CA VAL A 176 -10.37 -5.95 8.29
C VAL A 176 -11.73 -5.28 8.14
N MET A 177 -12.45 -5.68 7.11
CA MET A 177 -13.88 -5.44 6.98
C MET A 177 -14.61 -6.37 7.96
N ARG A 178 -15.72 -5.90 8.51
CA ARG A 178 -16.54 -6.70 9.41
C ARG A 178 -17.62 -7.48 8.66
N GLU A 179 -18.13 -6.87 7.60
CA GLU A 179 -19.22 -7.40 6.78
C GLU A 179 -18.90 -7.12 5.31
N PRO A 180 -19.20 -8.05 4.37
CA PRO A 180 -18.90 -7.84 2.95
C PRO A 180 -19.50 -6.55 2.37
N TRP A 181 -20.74 -6.23 2.75
CA TRP A 181 -21.44 -5.00 2.30
C TRP A 181 -20.95 -3.71 2.95
N SER A 182 -19.92 -3.77 3.78
CA SER A 182 -19.30 -2.58 4.35
C SER A 182 -18.67 -1.69 3.30
N ASP A 183 -18.27 -2.26 2.15
CA ASP A 183 -17.78 -1.54 1.01
C ASP A 183 -18.43 -2.05 -0.28
N MET A 184 -19.13 -1.15 -0.99
CA MET A 184 -19.89 -1.49 -2.19
C MET A 184 -18.99 -1.97 -3.35
N PHE A 185 -17.74 -1.54 -3.40
CA PHE A 185 -16.81 -1.95 -4.46
C PHE A 185 -16.09 -3.26 -4.11
N LEU A 186 -15.96 -3.56 -2.82
CA LEU A 186 -15.14 -4.67 -2.34
C LEU A 186 -15.95 -5.85 -1.78
N TRP A 187 -17.30 -5.79 -1.79
CA TRP A 187 -18.15 -6.83 -1.21
C TRP A 187 -17.89 -8.21 -1.81
N PHE A 188 -17.75 -8.29 -3.15
CA PHE A 188 -17.52 -9.56 -3.84
C PHE A 188 -16.12 -10.10 -3.57
N SER A 189 -15.07 -9.27 -3.72
CA SER A 189 -13.70 -9.68 -3.42
C SER A 189 -13.53 -10.05 -1.95
N ASN A 190 -14.16 -9.32 -1.02
CA ASN A 190 -14.18 -9.67 0.40
C ASN A 190 -14.74 -11.07 0.64
N MET A 191 -15.86 -11.44 0.01
CA MET A 191 -16.46 -12.78 0.13
C MET A 191 -15.51 -13.86 -0.42
N VAL A 192 -14.88 -13.62 -1.57
CA VAL A 192 -13.93 -14.56 -2.18
C VAL A 192 -12.69 -14.76 -1.30
N VAL A 193 -12.09 -13.67 -0.83
CA VAL A 193 -10.92 -13.74 0.07
C VAL A 193 -11.31 -14.38 1.39
N ASN A 194 -12.49 -14.06 1.95
CA ASN A 194 -12.97 -14.66 3.18
C ASN A 194 -13.16 -16.18 3.07
N HIS A 195 -13.58 -16.67 1.91
CA HIS A 195 -13.72 -18.11 1.65
C HIS A 195 -12.38 -18.86 1.71
N PHE A 196 -11.29 -18.23 1.23
CA PHE A 196 -9.98 -18.90 1.14
C PHE A 196 -9.02 -18.54 2.29
N GLU A 197 -9.15 -17.35 2.87
CA GLU A 197 -8.15 -16.80 3.81
C GLU A 197 -8.75 -16.28 5.12
N GLY A 198 -10.08 -16.17 5.23
CA GLY A 198 -10.77 -15.64 6.40
C GLY A 198 -10.86 -14.11 6.42
N GLU A 199 -10.84 -13.51 7.62
CA GLU A 199 -10.96 -12.05 7.78
C GLU A 199 -10.00 -11.28 6.88
N ASN A 200 -10.50 -10.24 6.21
CA ASN A 200 -9.74 -9.45 5.25
C ASN A 200 -10.30 -8.04 5.10
N ASP A 201 -9.56 -7.16 4.44
CA ASP A 201 -9.92 -5.77 4.16
C ASP A 201 -10.72 -5.58 2.85
N GLY A 202 -11.04 -6.68 2.17
CA GLY A 202 -11.66 -6.71 0.84
C GLY A 202 -10.73 -7.27 -0.24
N PHE A 203 -9.40 -7.22 -0.03
CA PHE A 203 -8.39 -7.78 -0.92
C PHE A 203 -7.39 -8.68 -0.23
N LEU A 204 -6.99 -8.36 1.01
CA LEU A 204 -5.88 -9.00 1.70
C LEU A 204 -6.26 -9.44 3.11
N ALA A 205 -5.91 -10.66 3.44
CA ALA A 205 -5.98 -11.16 4.81
C ALA A 205 -4.75 -10.70 5.61
N PRO A 206 -4.85 -10.52 6.95
CA PRO A 206 -3.75 -10.08 7.81
C PRO A 206 -2.46 -10.90 7.68
N ARG A 207 -2.58 -12.21 7.36
CA ARG A 207 -1.42 -13.07 7.13
C ARG A 207 -0.56 -12.64 5.95
N ALA A 208 -1.19 -12.09 4.90
CA ALA A 208 -0.50 -11.62 3.72
C ALA A 208 0.33 -10.34 4.00
N VAL A 209 -0.10 -9.56 4.98
CA VAL A 209 0.37 -8.20 5.27
C VAL A 209 1.53 -8.16 6.27
N LYS A 210 1.60 -9.13 7.20
CA LYS A 210 2.55 -9.11 8.32
C LYS A 210 4.00 -9.08 7.85
N TRP A 211 4.74 -8.00 8.22
CA TRP A 211 6.14 -7.79 7.90
C TRP A 211 6.83 -6.84 8.90
N GLY A 212 8.12 -7.05 9.17
CA GLY A 212 8.88 -6.24 10.12
C GLY A 212 8.20 -6.18 11.48
N GLU A 213 8.14 -4.99 12.07
CA GLU A 213 7.36 -4.73 13.29
C GLU A 213 5.87 -4.68 12.92
N PHE A 214 5.13 -5.74 13.25
CA PHE A 214 3.70 -5.82 12.96
C PHE A 214 2.88 -5.05 14.00
N MET A 215 2.25 -3.95 13.60
CA MET A 215 1.46 -3.04 14.44
C MET A 215 0.03 -3.56 14.71
N GLY A 216 -0.22 -4.83 14.37
CA GLY A 216 -1.47 -5.52 14.63
C GLY A 216 -2.56 -5.28 13.57
N ILE A 217 -3.72 -5.84 13.86
CA ILE A 217 -4.92 -5.71 13.02
C ILE A 217 -5.75 -4.56 13.54
N LYS A 218 -5.87 -3.50 12.77
CA LYS A 218 -6.71 -2.35 13.12
C LYS A 218 -8.18 -2.66 12.79
N ARG A 219 -9.03 -2.52 13.78
CA ARG A 219 -10.48 -2.80 13.69
C ARG A 219 -11.26 -1.52 13.92
N SER A 220 -12.29 -1.31 13.14
CA SER A 220 -13.20 -0.18 13.36
C SER A 220 -13.98 -0.35 14.66
N ALA A 221 -14.23 0.78 15.35
CA ALA A 221 -15.18 0.88 16.44
C ALA A 221 -16.63 0.61 16.00
N CYS A 222 -16.88 0.66 14.70
CA CYS A 222 -18.20 0.51 14.08
C CYS A 222 -18.40 -0.89 13.50
N ARG A 223 -19.67 -1.20 13.22
CA ARG A 223 -20.07 -2.50 12.67
C ARG A 223 -19.48 -2.78 11.28
N ARG A 224 -19.19 -1.75 10.48
CA ARG A 224 -18.74 -1.93 9.09
C ARG A 224 -17.28 -2.44 8.93
N GLY A 225 -16.38 -2.22 9.89
CA GLY A 225 -14.97 -2.52 9.74
C GLY A 225 -14.21 -1.45 8.94
N ILE A 226 -13.01 -1.77 8.46
CA ILE A 226 -12.14 -0.90 7.65
C ILE A 226 -11.82 -1.66 6.37
N SER A 227 -12.23 -1.11 5.22
CA SER A 227 -11.94 -1.68 3.91
C SER A 227 -10.60 -1.18 3.38
N HIS A 228 -10.04 -1.86 2.39
CA HIS A 228 -8.83 -1.46 1.66
C HIS A 228 -8.90 -0.03 1.11
N CYS A 229 -10.11 0.42 0.70
CA CYS A 229 -10.34 1.80 0.28
C CYS A 229 -10.42 2.79 1.46
N ASP A 230 -10.88 2.34 2.63
CA ASP A 230 -10.93 3.18 3.83
C ASP A 230 -9.53 3.46 4.40
N GLU A 231 -8.58 2.57 4.19
CA GLU A 231 -7.19 2.73 4.63
C GLU A 231 -6.54 3.99 4.08
N VAL A 232 -6.89 4.38 2.87
CA VAL A 232 -6.41 5.60 2.22
C VAL A 232 -7.40 6.78 2.32
N ASP A 233 -8.36 6.68 3.24
CA ASP A 233 -9.38 7.71 3.47
C ASP A 233 -10.16 8.09 2.20
N MET A 234 -10.46 7.13 1.34
CA MET A 234 -11.14 7.38 0.06
C MET A 234 -12.48 8.11 0.24
N ARG A 235 -13.21 7.81 1.31
CA ARG A 235 -14.49 8.46 1.63
C ARG A 235 -14.34 9.81 2.32
N ARG A 236 -13.14 10.16 2.80
CA ARG A 236 -12.83 11.43 3.48
C ARG A 236 -13.72 11.75 4.66
N MET A 237 -14.16 10.72 5.39
CA MET A 237 -15.08 10.86 6.52
C MET A 237 -14.79 9.86 7.62
N LYS A 238 -15.22 10.19 8.82
CA LYS A 238 -15.15 9.27 9.97
C LYS A 238 -16.03 8.05 9.73
N PHE A 239 -15.61 6.92 10.28
CA PHE A 239 -16.41 5.69 10.26
C PHE A 239 -17.62 5.80 11.18
N CYS A 240 -17.42 6.37 12.38
CA CYS A 240 -18.45 6.57 13.40
C CYS A 240 -18.04 7.64 14.43
N LYS A 241 -18.88 7.82 15.45
CA LYS A 241 -18.53 8.62 16.64
C LYS A 241 -17.33 7.98 17.36
N LYS A 242 -16.48 8.82 17.96
CA LYS A 242 -15.29 8.37 18.72
C LYS A 242 -15.68 7.30 19.75
N SER A 243 -14.90 6.22 19.82
CA SER A 243 -15.12 5.10 20.71
C SER A 243 -13.79 4.56 21.23
N SER A 244 -13.78 4.02 22.43
CA SER A 244 -12.62 3.31 22.99
C SER A 244 -12.43 1.88 22.46
N LYS A 245 -13.41 1.37 21.70
CA LYS A 245 -13.44 -0.04 21.25
C LYS A 245 -12.75 -0.28 19.89
N GLY A 246 -12.06 0.70 19.33
CA GLY A 246 -11.38 0.58 18.05
C GLY A 246 -11.33 1.91 17.29
N VAL A 247 -10.88 1.86 16.04
CA VAL A 247 -10.67 3.02 15.18
C VAL A 247 -12.00 3.62 14.75
N SER A 248 -12.21 4.89 15.03
CA SER A 248 -13.42 5.65 14.64
C SER A 248 -13.22 6.47 13.37
N ASP A 249 -11.95 6.80 13.07
CA ASP A 249 -11.51 7.53 11.89
C ASP A 249 -10.13 6.99 11.49
N ILE A 250 -9.89 6.73 10.22
CA ILE A 250 -8.58 6.25 9.75
C ILE A 250 -7.44 7.22 10.13
N LEU A 251 -7.74 8.49 10.28
CA LEU A 251 -6.75 9.50 10.72
C LEU A 251 -6.18 9.23 12.12
N GLU A 252 -6.82 8.40 12.93
CA GLU A 252 -6.25 7.96 14.22
C GLU A 252 -5.03 7.06 13.98
N VAL A 253 -5.10 6.17 12.97
CA VAL A 253 -3.97 5.33 12.57
C VAL A 253 -2.86 6.17 11.93
N TYR A 254 -3.21 7.11 11.07
CA TYR A 254 -2.22 8.02 10.47
C TYR A 254 -1.53 8.92 11.50
N ARG A 255 -2.23 9.31 12.56
CA ARG A 255 -1.61 10.03 13.69
C ARG A 255 -0.63 9.12 14.44
N GLU A 256 -1.01 7.88 14.75
CA GLU A 256 -0.11 6.88 15.35
C GLU A 256 1.15 6.69 14.50
N ILE A 257 1.00 6.64 13.17
CA ILE A 257 2.14 6.55 12.24
C ILE A 257 3.01 7.81 12.32
N ALA A 258 2.41 9.01 12.26
CA ALA A 258 3.13 10.26 12.26
C ALA A 258 3.90 10.50 13.57
N ASP A 259 3.28 10.18 14.71
CA ASP A 259 3.87 10.36 16.05
C ASP A 259 5.08 9.42 16.29
N ASP A 260 5.22 8.35 15.47
CA ASP A 260 6.25 7.31 15.60
C ASP A 260 7.26 7.32 14.43
N LEU A 261 7.28 8.38 13.61
CA LEU A 261 8.30 8.58 12.57
C LEU A 261 9.65 8.97 13.16
N ILE A 262 10.72 8.59 12.43
CA ILE A 262 12.11 8.87 12.83
C ILE A 262 12.53 10.26 12.34
#